data_9a2e3396abdfb6a46c251cee4fd8d95f
#
_entry.id   9a2e3396abdfb6a46c251cee4fd8d95f
#
_cell.length_a   1.000
_cell.length_b   1.000
_cell.length_c   1.000
_cell.angle_alpha   90.00
_cell.angle_beta   90.00
_cell.angle_gamma   90.00
#
_symmetry.space_group_name_H-M   'P 1'
#
loop_
_entity.id
_entity.type
_entity.pdbx_description
1 polymer ?
#
loop_
_entity_poly.entity_id
_entity_poly.type
_entity_poly.pdbx_seq_one_letter_code
_entity_poly.pdbx_strand_id
1 'polypeptide(L)'
;MQRLRVAGLALVLAFCTAQARAEELSGTLKKIKETGSIALGFRDSSIPFSYLDDNQKPIGYAMDICYAIVDAVKQELKLDKLAVELVPVSSSTRIPLLANGTIDLECGSTTNNPERERQVAFSHTHFLTATRFISKKANKLDLIEDLKGKSVVATSGTSNIKQLIETNAARHLGINVIHAKDHAEAFLMVENDRAVAFVMDDILLAAFAVGSKDPAAYVISSDAFSKPEPCGIMLRRDDPAFKKVVDAATSALYQSPDGLRLYDKWFMQKIPPKGLNLNVPMRPELRQEFAKPSDSSDPDAYKVM
;
A
#
# COMPACT_ATOMS: atom_id res chain seq x y z
N MET A 1 1.99 -72.17 -58.77
CA MET A 1 1.94 -72.15 -57.30
C MET A 1 2.63 -70.87 -56.83
N GLN A 2 1.81 -69.82 -56.63
CA GLN A 2 2.29 -68.50 -56.22
C GLN A 2 1.91 -68.28 -54.78
N ARG A 3 2.87 -68.08 -53.88
CA ARG A 3 2.66 -67.79 -52.45
C ARG A 3 2.56 -66.28 -52.27
N LEU A 4 1.36 -65.82 -51.90
CA LEU A 4 1.13 -64.43 -51.48
C LEU A 4 1.71 -64.24 -50.03
N ARG A 5 2.62 -63.29 -49.88
CA ARG A 5 3.06 -62.83 -48.56
C ARG A 5 2.29 -61.58 -48.21
N VAL A 6 1.45 -61.67 -47.19
CA VAL A 6 0.77 -60.54 -46.54
C VAL A 6 1.70 -59.91 -45.52
N ALA A 7 2.14 -58.68 -45.75
CA ALA A 7 2.90 -57.88 -44.81
C ALA A 7 1.90 -57.09 -43.94
N GLY A 8 1.85 -57.46 -42.63
CA GLY A 8 1.07 -56.69 -41.64
C GLY A 8 1.81 -55.46 -41.20
N LEU A 9 1.24 -54.28 -41.47
CA LEU A 9 1.72 -52.98 -41.01
C LEU A 9 1.19 -52.70 -39.60
N ALA A 10 1.99 -52.88 -38.58
CA ALA A 10 1.63 -52.54 -37.20
C ALA A 10 1.83 -50.99 -37.01
N LEU A 11 0.72 -50.26 -36.91
CA LEU A 11 0.68 -48.85 -36.61
C LEU A 11 0.84 -48.64 -35.10
N VAL A 12 2.04 -48.25 -34.64
CA VAL A 12 2.30 -47.92 -33.24
C VAL A 12 1.84 -46.46 -33.04
N LEU A 13 0.67 -46.25 -32.45
CA LEU A 13 0.20 -44.94 -31.98
C LEU A 13 0.98 -44.60 -30.67
N ALA A 14 2.00 -43.76 -30.82
CA ALA A 14 2.65 -43.15 -29.67
C ALA A 14 1.74 -42.06 -29.09
N PHE A 15 1.05 -42.39 -28.00
CA PHE A 15 0.35 -41.42 -27.14
C PHE A 15 1.42 -40.57 -26.43
N CYS A 16 1.73 -39.41 -26.96
CA CYS A 16 2.42 -38.37 -26.20
C CYS A 16 1.47 -37.82 -25.12
N THR A 17 1.47 -38.46 -23.95
CA THR A 17 0.89 -37.84 -22.75
C THR A 17 1.77 -36.66 -22.38
N ALA A 18 1.35 -35.44 -22.76
CA ALA A 18 1.86 -34.23 -22.19
C ALA A 18 1.44 -34.23 -20.71
N GLN A 19 2.33 -34.76 -19.84
CA GLN A 19 2.20 -34.54 -18.40
C GLN A 19 2.38 -33.04 -18.18
N ALA A 20 1.27 -32.33 -17.97
CA ALA A 20 1.30 -31.00 -17.38
C ALA A 20 2.01 -31.15 -16.04
N ARG A 21 3.31 -30.84 -16.00
CA ARG A 21 4.08 -30.76 -14.76
C ARG A 21 3.38 -29.66 -13.95
N ALA A 22 2.69 -30.03 -12.88
CA ALA A 22 2.22 -29.08 -11.90
C ALA A 22 3.45 -28.28 -11.48
N GLU A 23 3.44 -26.97 -11.74
CA GLU A 23 4.53 -26.07 -11.36
C GLU A 23 4.70 -26.22 -9.84
N GLU A 24 5.88 -26.63 -9.40
CA GLU A 24 6.13 -26.85 -7.98
C GLU A 24 6.01 -25.52 -7.24
N LEU A 25 5.13 -25.48 -6.24
CA LEU A 25 4.91 -24.26 -5.44
C LEU A 25 6.25 -23.83 -4.81
N SER A 26 6.52 -22.52 -4.90
CA SER A 26 7.72 -21.90 -4.34
C SER A 26 7.36 -20.68 -3.50
N GLY A 27 8.33 -20.13 -2.79
CA GLY A 27 8.21 -18.85 -2.08
C GLY A 27 7.04 -18.83 -1.07
N THR A 28 6.30 -17.74 -1.09
CA THR A 28 5.18 -17.48 -0.17
C THR A 28 4.03 -18.45 -0.37
N LEU A 29 3.70 -18.82 -1.61
CA LEU A 29 2.62 -19.78 -1.87
C LEU A 29 2.91 -21.15 -1.28
N LYS A 30 4.17 -21.64 -1.37
CA LYS A 30 4.59 -22.89 -0.75
C LYS A 30 4.46 -22.80 0.78
N LYS A 31 5.01 -21.75 1.39
CA LYS A 31 4.90 -21.50 2.84
C LYS A 31 3.43 -21.53 3.28
N ILE A 32 2.55 -20.79 2.61
CA ILE A 32 1.13 -20.72 2.97
C ILE A 32 0.46 -22.09 2.82
N LYS A 33 0.78 -22.85 1.76
CA LYS A 33 0.23 -24.19 1.56
C LYS A 33 0.64 -25.17 2.67
N GLU A 34 1.87 -25.05 3.16
CA GLU A 34 2.43 -25.93 4.20
C GLU A 34 1.93 -25.54 5.60
N THR A 35 1.80 -24.24 5.89
CA THR A 35 1.43 -23.76 7.23
C THR A 35 -0.08 -23.57 7.42
N GLY A 36 -0.85 -23.41 6.32
CA GLY A 36 -2.26 -23.04 6.37
C GLY A 36 -2.51 -21.62 6.86
N SER A 37 -1.49 -20.76 6.89
CA SER A 37 -1.60 -19.36 7.37
C SER A 37 -0.92 -18.36 6.44
N ILE A 38 -1.42 -17.10 6.45
CA ILE A 38 -0.85 -15.92 5.80
C ILE A 38 -0.73 -14.80 6.82
N ALA A 39 0.42 -14.14 6.87
CA ALA A 39 0.70 -13.06 7.81
C ALA A 39 0.54 -11.69 7.15
N LEU A 40 -0.36 -10.86 7.69
CA LEU A 40 -0.62 -9.48 7.24
C LEU A 40 -0.01 -8.49 8.22
N GLY A 41 0.91 -7.65 7.73
CA GLY A 41 1.43 -6.51 8.46
C GLY A 41 0.44 -5.34 8.40
N PHE A 42 -0.06 -4.88 9.54
CA PHE A 42 -0.99 -3.76 9.63
C PHE A 42 -0.40 -2.56 10.36
N ARG A 43 -1.01 -1.38 10.16
CA ARG A 43 -0.62 -0.11 10.78
C ARG A 43 -1.63 0.29 11.85
N ASP A 44 -1.15 0.96 12.89
CA ASP A 44 -2.00 1.40 14.01
C ASP A 44 -2.70 2.73 13.74
N SER A 45 -2.15 3.60 12.89
CA SER A 45 -2.59 5.00 12.75
C SER A 45 -2.50 5.57 11.32
N SER A 46 -2.62 4.74 10.28
CA SER A 46 -2.62 5.18 8.87
C SER A 46 -4.06 5.27 8.32
N ILE A 47 -4.90 6.13 8.91
CA ILE A 47 -6.30 6.33 8.49
C ILE A 47 -6.35 6.99 7.09
N PRO A 48 -7.16 6.48 6.13
CA PRO A 48 -8.12 5.38 6.23
C PRO A 48 -7.59 4.02 5.75
N PHE A 49 -6.28 3.85 5.52
CA PHE A 49 -5.69 2.65 4.88
C PHE A 49 -5.58 1.46 5.82
N SER A 50 -5.04 1.68 7.02
CA SER A 50 -4.80 0.65 8.02
C SER A 50 -4.69 1.28 9.39
N TYR A 51 -5.60 0.96 10.30
CA TYR A 51 -5.65 1.52 11.63
C TYR A 51 -6.52 0.65 12.56
N LEU A 52 -6.48 0.93 13.86
CA LEU A 52 -7.23 0.17 14.85
C LEU A 52 -8.61 0.80 15.09
N ASP A 53 -9.65 -0.05 15.14
CA ASP A 53 -10.98 0.33 15.60
C ASP A 53 -11.05 0.38 17.15
N ASP A 54 -12.21 0.68 17.70
CA ASP A 54 -12.42 0.74 19.17
C ASP A 54 -12.21 -0.61 19.87
N ASN A 55 -12.27 -1.73 19.12
CA ASN A 55 -12.03 -3.09 19.63
C ASN A 55 -10.58 -3.54 19.39
N GLN A 56 -9.67 -2.63 19.03
CA GLN A 56 -8.27 -2.90 18.67
C GLN A 56 -8.13 -3.86 17.48
N LYS A 57 -9.15 -3.92 16.61
CA LYS A 57 -9.11 -4.71 15.38
C LYS A 57 -8.55 -3.85 14.23
N PRO A 58 -7.56 -4.35 13.47
CA PRO A 58 -7.09 -3.67 12.28
C PRO A 58 -8.18 -3.61 11.20
N ILE A 59 -8.46 -2.40 10.73
CA ILE A 59 -9.42 -2.10 9.67
C ILE A 59 -8.82 -1.08 8.71
N GLY A 60 -9.43 -0.91 7.55
CA GLY A 60 -9.03 0.14 6.60
C GLY A 60 -9.09 -0.32 5.15
N TYR A 61 -8.90 0.64 4.26
CA TYR A 61 -8.94 0.44 2.82
C TYR A 61 -7.91 -0.60 2.34
N ALA A 62 -6.65 -0.47 2.78
CA ALA A 62 -5.60 -1.40 2.44
C ALA A 62 -5.80 -2.77 3.10
N MET A 63 -6.42 -2.82 4.29
CA MET A 63 -6.79 -4.09 4.93
C MET A 63 -7.83 -4.84 4.10
N ASP A 64 -8.87 -4.16 3.60
CA ASP A 64 -9.88 -4.78 2.75
C ASP A 64 -9.27 -5.30 1.43
N ILE A 65 -8.33 -4.56 0.82
CA ILE A 65 -7.57 -5.03 -0.35
C ILE A 65 -6.77 -6.29 -0.01
N CYS A 66 -6.07 -6.30 1.12
CA CYS A 66 -5.32 -7.48 1.56
C CYS A 66 -6.24 -8.70 1.79
N TYR A 67 -7.43 -8.52 2.35
CA TYR A 67 -8.39 -9.61 2.49
C TYR A 67 -8.87 -10.15 1.13
N ALA A 68 -9.06 -9.29 0.12
CA ALA A 68 -9.34 -9.75 -1.24
C ALA A 68 -8.17 -10.57 -1.84
N ILE A 69 -6.92 -10.18 -1.55
CA ILE A 69 -5.74 -10.96 -1.93
C ILE A 69 -5.72 -12.31 -1.18
N VAL A 70 -6.04 -12.33 0.12
CA VAL A 70 -6.13 -13.58 0.92
C VAL A 70 -7.14 -14.56 0.32
N ASP A 71 -8.31 -14.07 -0.11
CA ASP A 71 -9.33 -14.88 -0.76
C ASP A 71 -8.82 -15.46 -2.10
N ALA A 72 -8.11 -14.67 -2.89
CA ALA A 72 -7.49 -15.13 -4.14
C ALA A 72 -6.42 -16.19 -3.89
N VAL A 73 -5.56 -16.01 -2.89
CA VAL A 73 -4.53 -16.99 -2.47
C VAL A 73 -5.17 -18.29 -2.00
N LYS A 74 -6.24 -18.20 -1.22
CA LYS A 74 -7.00 -19.36 -0.75
C LYS A 74 -7.56 -20.16 -1.93
N GLN A 75 -8.09 -19.48 -2.94
CA GLN A 75 -8.62 -20.11 -4.18
C GLN A 75 -7.50 -20.73 -5.01
N GLU A 76 -6.40 -20.02 -5.24
CA GLU A 76 -5.24 -20.50 -6.00
C GLU A 76 -4.66 -21.79 -5.41
N LEU A 77 -4.53 -21.82 -4.08
CA LEU A 77 -4.00 -22.98 -3.35
C LEU A 77 -5.04 -24.06 -3.09
N LYS A 78 -6.30 -23.86 -3.48
CA LYS A 78 -7.42 -24.80 -3.23
C LYS A 78 -7.49 -25.21 -1.77
N LEU A 79 -7.48 -24.22 -0.87
CA LEU A 79 -7.57 -24.45 0.57
C LEU A 79 -9.02 -24.28 1.03
N ASP A 80 -9.50 -25.18 1.89
CA ASP A 80 -10.80 -25.04 2.53
C ASP A 80 -10.80 -23.88 3.55
N LYS A 81 -9.68 -23.71 4.23
CA LYS A 81 -9.45 -22.67 5.24
C LYS A 81 -8.05 -22.08 5.08
N LEU A 82 -7.94 -20.77 5.32
CA LEU A 82 -6.67 -20.05 5.40
C LEU A 82 -6.72 -19.15 6.63
N ALA A 83 -5.84 -19.38 7.58
CA ALA A 83 -5.73 -18.55 8.77
C ALA A 83 -5.02 -17.23 8.43
N VAL A 84 -5.51 -16.12 8.98
CA VAL A 84 -4.89 -14.81 8.84
C VAL A 84 -4.23 -14.43 10.16
N GLU A 85 -2.92 -14.25 10.13
CA GLU A 85 -2.13 -13.75 11.25
C GLU A 85 -1.93 -12.25 11.07
N LEU A 86 -2.30 -11.45 12.10
CA LEU A 86 -2.21 -10.00 12.07
C LEU A 86 -0.98 -9.55 12.88
N VAL A 87 -0.05 -8.85 12.23
CA VAL A 87 1.22 -8.42 12.82
C VAL A 87 1.32 -6.90 12.77
N PRO A 88 1.43 -6.20 13.91
CA PRO A 88 1.59 -4.75 13.91
C PRO A 88 2.95 -4.35 13.34
N VAL A 89 2.97 -3.35 12.45
CA VAL A 89 4.19 -2.83 11.86
C VAL A 89 4.22 -1.30 11.87
N SER A 90 5.40 -0.74 12.10
CA SER A 90 5.67 0.69 11.93
C SER A 90 6.20 1.00 10.53
N SER A 91 6.32 2.28 10.19
CA SER A 91 6.97 2.70 8.93
C SER A 91 8.43 2.23 8.85
N SER A 92 9.12 2.10 9.98
CA SER A 92 10.52 1.66 10.04
C SER A 92 10.68 0.14 10.03
N THR A 93 9.69 -0.63 10.51
CA THR A 93 9.82 -2.08 10.68
C THR A 93 9.21 -2.88 9.53
N ARG A 94 8.25 -2.33 8.76
CA ARG A 94 7.49 -3.04 7.73
C ARG A 94 8.37 -3.68 6.65
N ILE A 95 9.37 -2.98 6.11
CA ILE A 95 10.25 -3.52 5.07
C ILE A 95 11.15 -4.65 5.62
N PRO A 96 11.87 -4.50 6.74
CA PRO A 96 12.62 -5.60 7.35
C PRO A 96 11.76 -6.83 7.67
N LEU A 97 10.54 -6.65 8.22
CA LEU A 97 9.65 -7.76 8.58
C LEU A 97 9.09 -8.48 7.35
N LEU A 98 8.89 -7.76 6.25
CA LEU A 98 8.51 -8.35 4.98
C LEU A 98 9.67 -9.13 4.34
N ALA A 99 10.86 -8.53 4.32
CA ALA A 99 12.05 -9.13 3.71
C ALA A 99 12.48 -10.42 4.42
N ASN A 100 12.36 -10.50 5.75
CA ASN A 100 12.70 -11.72 6.52
C ASN A 100 11.57 -12.75 6.61
N GLY A 101 10.39 -12.46 6.02
CA GLY A 101 9.26 -13.39 5.97
C GLY A 101 8.39 -13.44 7.23
N THR A 102 8.57 -12.53 8.20
CA THR A 102 7.68 -12.40 9.35
C THR A 102 6.26 -12.02 8.92
N ILE A 103 6.13 -11.18 7.90
CA ILE A 103 4.86 -10.89 7.23
C ILE A 103 4.94 -11.27 5.75
N ASP A 104 3.81 -11.59 5.14
CA ASP A 104 3.69 -11.94 3.73
C ASP A 104 3.22 -10.77 2.88
N LEU A 105 2.35 -9.93 3.44
CA LEU A 105 1.85 -8.69 2.85
C LEU A 105 1.97 -7.55 3.86
N GLU A 106 2.29 -6.34 3.43
CA GLU A 106 2.11 -5.12 4.23
C GLU A 106 0.92 -4.34 3.71
N CYS A 107 -0.08 -4.20 4.56
CA CYS A 107 -1.39 -3.64 4.27
C CYS A 107 -1.50 -2.21 4.79
N GLY A 108 -0.85 -1.28 4.11
CA GLY A 108 -0.76 0.13 4.56
C GLY A 108 -0.83 1.15 3.44
N SER A 109 -0.30 2.34 3.71
CA SER A 109 -0.20 3.46 2.78
C SER A 109 1.23 3.62 2.24
N THR A 110 1.85 2.52 1.79
CA THR A 110 3.27 2.55 1.44
C THR A 110 3.47 3.03 0.01
N THR A 111 4.14 4.18 -0.12
CA THR A 111 4.59 4.71 -1.40
C THR A 111 5.50 3.71 -2.12
N ASN A 112 5.17 3.37 -3.36
CA ASN A 112 6.07 2.68 -4.27
C ASN A 112 7.06 3.69 -4.87
N ASN A 113 8.35 3.38 -4.77
CA ASN A 113 9.42 4.15 -5.39
C ASN A 113 10.62 3.25 -5.73
N PRO A 114 11.53 3.69 -6.64
CA PRO A 114 12.65 2.87 -7.10
C PRO A 114 13.61 2.41 -5.99
N GLU A 115 13.72 3.14 -4.89
CA GLU A 115 14.55 2.75 -3.76
C GLU A 115 13.97 1.55 -3.01
N ARG A 116 12.66 1.55 -2.79
CA ARG A 116 11.94 0.45 -2.13
C ARG A 116 11.84 -0.79 -3.01
N GLU A 117 11.66 -0.62 -4.32
CA GLU A 117 11.63 -1.74 -5.28
C GLU A 117 12.93 -2.55 -5.30
N ARG A 118 14.04 -2.00 -4.83
CA ARG A 118 15.28 -2.77 -4.63
C ARG A 118 15.20 -3.75 -3.46
N GLN A 119 14.24 -3.60 -2.57
CA GLN A 119 14.10 -4.38 -1.33
C GLN A 119 12.82 -5.23 -1.29
N VAL A 120 11.74 -4.73 -1.87
CA VAL A 120 10.40 -5.34 -1.86
C VAL A 120 9.75 -5.21 -3.23
N ALA A 121 8.65 -5.93 -3.47
CA ALA A 121 7.75 -5.73 -4.59
C ALA A 121 6.45 -5.07 -4.13
N PHE A 122 5.69 -4.53 -5.08
CA PHE A 122 4.41 -3.89 -4.83
C PHE A 122 3.31 -4.53 -5.69
N SER A 123 2.08 -4.52 -5.20
CA SER A 123 0.88 -4.77 -5.99
C SER A 123 0.62 -3.62 -6.96
N HIS A 124 -0.38 -3.76 -7.80
CA HIS A 124 -0.94 -2.61 -8.52
C HIS A 124 -1.29 -1.48 -7.55
N THR A 125 -1.15 -0.25 -8.05
CA THR A 125 -1.37 0.98 -7.29
C THR A 125 -2.81 1.10 -6.83
N HIS A 126 -3.00 1.28 -5.51
CA HIS A 126 -4.33 1.45 -4.92
C HIS A 126 -4.67 2.89 -4.57
N PHE A 127 -3.69 3.79 -4.52
CA PHE A 127 -3.90 5.20 -4.20
C PHE A 127 -2.77 6.08 -4.76
N LEU A 128 -3.07 7.37 -4.97
CA LEU A 128 -2.10 8.41 -5.36
C LEU A 128 -2.13 9.53 -4.33
N THR A 129 -0.98 9.86 -3.75
CA THR A 129 -0.84 10.86 -2.70
C THR A 129 0.39 11.74 -2.92
N ALA A 130 0.41 12.95 -2.40
CA ALA A 130 1.58 13.83 -2.43
C ALA A 130 2.03 14.15 -1.00
N THR A 131 3.34 14.29 -0.82
CA THR A 131 3.89 14.75 0.46
C THR A 131 3.65 16.24 0.62
N ARG A 132 2.94 16.58 1.69
CA ARG A 132 2.60 17.94 2.11
C ARG A 132 2.88 18.13 3.60
N PHE A 133 2.54 19.27 4.15
CA PHE A 133 2.52 19.42 5.61
C PHE A 133 1.17 19.94 6.09
N ILE A 134 0.85 19.57 7.35
CA ILE A 134 -0.26 20.15 8.09
C ILE A 134 0.28 21.05 9.20
N SER A 135 -0.38 22.17 9.44
CA SER A 135 -0.08 23.08 10.54
C SER A 135 -1.36 23.63 11.15
N LYS A 136 -1.26 24.25 12.34
CA LYS A 136 -2.35 25.09 12.84
C LYS A 136 -2.49 26.35 11.98
N LYS A 137 -3.71 26.72 11.62
CA LYS A 137 -4.00 27.96 10.84
C LYS A 137 -3.41 29.21 11.49
N ALA A 138 -3.37 29.23 12.83
CA ALA A 138 -2.79 30.34 13.58
C ALA A 138 -1.30 30.59 13.25
N ASN A 139 -0.58 29.55 12.80
CA ASN A 139 0.83 29.66 12.41
C ASN A 139 1.04 30.35 11.05
N LYS A 140 -0.03 30.48 10.23
CA LYS A 140 -0.01 31.12 8.90
C LYS A 140 1.07 30.54 7.97
N LEU A 141 1.23 29.21 7.96
CA LEU A 141 2.18 28.49 7.12
C LEU A 141 1.42 27.85 5.94
N ASP A 142 1.90 28.04 4.72
CA ASP A 142 1.32 27.46 3.50
C ASP A 142 2.39 26.94 2.52
N LEU A 143 3.51 27.64 2.42
CA LEU A 143 4.60 27.28 1.53
C LEU A 143 5.73 26.55 2.31
N ILE A 144 6.50 25.74 1.61
CA ILE A 144 7.65 25.04 2.21
C ILE A 144 8.65 26.04 2.78
N GLU A 145 8.83 27.19 2.15
CA GLU A 145 9.69 28.27 2.62
C GLU A 145 9.27 28.86 3.98
N ASP A 146 7.99 28.80 4.32
CA ASP A 146 7.48 29.28 5.61
C ASP A 146 7.98 28.43 6.78
N LEU A 147 8.49 27.23 6.49
CA LEU A 147 9.07 26.32 7.48
C LEU A 147 10.52 26.67 7.87
N LYS A 148 11.13 27.66 7.21
CA LYS A 148 12.53 28.06 7.45
C LYS A 148 12.80 28.35 8.91
N GLY A 149 13.84 27.70 9.46
CA GLY A 149 14.29 27.85 10.84
C GLY A 149 13.35 27.28 11.90
N LYS A 150 12.29 26.56 11.51
CA LYS A 150 11.25 26.04 12.43
C LYS A 150 11.48 24.57 12.76
N SER A 151 10.85 24.11 13.85
CA SER A 151 10.78 22.68 14.19
C SER A 151 9.62 22.02 13.47
N VAL A 152 9.92 21.03 12.63
CA VAL A 152 8.97 20.28 11.81
C VAL A 152 9.12 18.80 12.07
N VAL A 153 8.02 18.10 12.31
CA VAL A 153 8.02 16.67 12.57
C VAL A 153 7.66 15.87 11.32
N ALA A 154 8.28 14.70 11.19
CA ALA A 154 7.87 13.67 10.23
C ALA A 154 8.09 12.27 10.85
N THR A 155 7.37 11.26 10.32
CA THR A 155 7.47 9.90 10.84
C THR A 155 8.70 9.19 10.30
N SER A 156 9.49 8.58 11.18
CA SER A 156 10.68 7.80 10.83
C SER A 156 10.33 6.63 9.88
N GLY A 157 11.21 6.35 8.89
CA GLY A 157 11.04 5.26 7.94
C GLY A 157 10.06 5.54 6.80
N THR A 158 9.62 6.80 6.64
CA THR A 158 8.77 7.24 5.52
C THR A 158 9.57 7.88 4.39
N SER A 159 9.02 7.91 3.17
CA SER A 159 9.53 8.75 2.08
C SER A 159 9.42 10.24 2.41
N ASN A 160 8.39 10.61 3.17
CA ASN A 160 8.11 11.98 3.54
C ASN A 160 9.22 12.63 4.38
N ILE A 161 9.76 11.92 5.38
CA ILE A 161 10.89 12.46 6.16
C ILE A 161 12.15 12.60 5.30
N LYS A 162 12.38 11.67 4.37
CA LYS A 162 13.49 11.76 3.43
C LYS A 162 13.35 12.99 2.53
N GLN A 163 12.18 13.20 1.93
CA GLN A 163 11.87 14.36 1.09
C GLN A 163 11.98 15.69 1.87
N LEU A 164 11.55 15.70 3.14
CA LEU A 164 11.73 16.86 4.02
C LEU A 164 13.21 17.18 4.22
N ILE A 165 14.03 16.16 4.55
CA ILE A 165 15.48 16.33 4.78
C ILE A 165 16.18 16.81 3.50
N GLU A 166 15.88 16.18 2.35
CA GLU A 166 16.46 16.54 1.06
C GLU A 166 16.09 17.97 0.64
N THR A 167 14.82 18.36 0.80
CA THR A 167 14.33 19.72 0.48
C THR A 167 14.93 20.75 1.42
N ASN A 168 15.02 20.44 2.73
CA ASN A 168 15.65 21.31 3.73
C ASN A 168 17.10 21.59 3.37
N ALA A 169 17.85 20.56 2.98
CA ALA A 169 19.26 20.71 2.57
C ALA A 169 19.39 21.49 1.25
N ALA A 170 18.63 21.12 0.23
CA ALA A 170 18.70 21.72 -1.11
C ALA A 170 18.30 23.20 -1.14
N ARG A 171 17.32 23.61 -0.32
CA ARG A 171 16.82 24.98 -0.23
C ARG A 171 17.43 25.79 0.93
N HIS A 172 18.36 25.20 1.71
CA HIS A 172 19.00 25.84 2.87
C HIS A 172 18.01 26.43 3.87
N LEU A 173 16.96 25.67 4.20
CA LEU A 173 15.86 26.16 5.04
C LEU A 173 16.20 26.18 6.53
N GLY A 174 17.20 25.42 6.98
CA GLY A 174 17.56 25.36 8.40
C GLY A 174 16.45 24.78 9.29
N ILE A 175 15.60 23.91 8.73
CA ILE A 175 14.52 23.26 9.48
C ILE A 175 15.12 22.30 10.50
N ASN A 176 14.67 22.41 11.77
CA ASN A 176 14.93 21.41 12.79
C ASN A 176 13.97 20.23 12.62
N VAL A 177 14.44 19.13 12.03
CA VAL A 177 13.62 17.95 11.74
C VAL A 177 13.49 17.08 12.98
N ILE A 178 12.25 16.89 13.44
CA ILE A 178 11.92 16.01 14.57
C ILE A 178 11.41 14.68 14.02
N HIS A 179 11.92 13.58 14.58
CA HIS A 179 11.56 12.23 14.22
C HIS A 179 10.50 11.67 15.17
N ALA A 180 9.31 11.32 14.66
CA ALA A 180 8.28 10.59 15.39
C ALA A 180 8.32 9.10 15.05
N LYS A 181 7.90 8.24 15.99
CA LYS A 181 7.84 6.78 15.77
C LYS A 181 6.65 6.37 14.91
N ASP A 182 5.53 7.10 15.01
CA ASP A 182 4.31 6.87 14.24
C ASP A 182 3.59 8.18 13.89
N HIS A 183 2.54 8.08 13.08
CA HIS A 183 1.82 9.25 12.55
C HIS A 183 1.00 9.96 13.63
N ALA A 184 0.43 9.21 14.59
CA ALA A 184 -0.36 9.79 15.66
C ALA A 184 0.52 10.61 16.62
N GLU A 185 1.72 10.11 16.96
CA GLU A 185 2.70 10.86 17.72
C GLU A 185 3.14 12.14 17.01
N ALA A 186 3.40 12.06 15.70
CA ALA A 186 3.78 13.23 14.90
C ALA A 186 2.68 14.31 14.92
N PHE A 187 1.44 13.93 14.71
CA PHE A 187 0.32 14.87 14.74
C PHE A 187 0.11 15.46 16.14
N LEU A 188 0.22 14.65 17.20
CA LEU A 188 0.14 15.10 18.59
C LEU A 188 1.22 16.15 18.93
N MET A 189 2.41 16.06 18.32
CA MET A 189 3.44 17.10 18.48
C MET A 189 2.99 18.45 17.92
N VAL A 190 2.23 18.47 16.81
CA VAL A 190 1.64 19.69 16.26
C VAL A 190 0.50 20.19 17.14
N GLU A 191 -0.37 19.31 17.63
CA GLU A 191 -1.45 19.67 18.55
C GLU A 191 -0.94 20.37 19.83
N ASN A 192 0.20 19.90 20.36
CA ASN A 192 0.83 20.39 21.59
C ASN A 192 1.92 21.45 21.36
N ASP A 193 2.00 22.05 20.16
CA ASP A 193 2.97 23.09 19.80
C ASP A 193 4.45 22.70 19.97
N ARG A 194 4.75 21.39 19.96
CA ARG A 194 6.14 20.87 20.00
C ARG A 194 6.79 20.89 18.61
N ALA A 195 5.99 20.91 17.56
CA ALA A 195 6.37 21.15 16.18
C ALA A 195 5.35 22.10 15.54
N VAL A 196 5.78 22.96 14.63
CA VAL A 196 4.85 23.87 13.93
C VAL A 196 4.10 23.20 12.77
N ALA A 197 4.66 22.11 12.25
CA ALA A 197 4.08 21.36 11.13
C ALA A 197 4.46 19.89 11.19
N PHE A 198 3.61 19.04 10.60
CA PHE A 198 3.83 17.62 10.37
C PHE A 198 3.84 17.34 8.86
N VAL A 199 4.95 16.78 8.36
CA VAL A 199 5.13 16.42 6.93
C VAL A 199 4.77 14.96 6.72
N MET A 200 3.77 14.71 5.84
CA MET A 200 3.21 13.40 5.54
C MET A 200 2.40 13.44 4.23
N ASP A 201 1.88 12.28 3.83
CA ASP A 201 0.93 12.14 2.72
C ASP A 201 -0.33 12.99 2.94
N ASP A 202 -0.75 13.75 1.95
CA ASP A 202 -1.88 14.68 2.03
C ASP A 202 -3.18 14.03 2.53
N ILE A 203 -3.46 12.81 2.11
CA ILE A 203 -4.63 12.05 2.54
C ILE A 203 -4.59 11.65 4.03
N LEU A 204 -3.42 11.29 4.54
CA LEU A 204 -3.24 10.99 5.97
C LEU A 204 -3.35 12.26 6.82
N LEU A 205 -2.80 13.38 6.33
CA LEU A 205 -2.95 14.68 6.97
C LEU A 205 -4.41 15.11 7.03
N ALA A 206 -5.17 14.90 5.95
CA ALA A 206 -6.61 15.18 5.91
C ALA A 206 -7.37 14.34 6.95
N ALA A 207 -7.02 13.06 7.10
CA ALA A 207 -7.64 12.18 8.10
C ALA A 207 -7.36 12.66 9.53
N PHE A 208 -6.13 13.09 9.83
CA PHE A 208 -5.78 13.68 11.14
C PHE A 208 -6.53 14.98 11.40
N ALA A 209 -6.60 15.88 10.41
CA ALA A 209 -7.36 17.12 10.55
C ALA A 209 -8.83 16.85 10.87
N VAL A 210 -9.50 16.00 10.07
CA VAL A 210 -10.93 15.66 10.26
C VAL A 210 -11.15 14.92 11.59
N GLY A 211 -10.18 14.10 12.03
CA GLY A 211 -10.24 13.34 13.28
C GLY A 211 -9.90 14.15 14.54
N SER A 212 -9.39 15.37 14.42
CA SER A 212 -9.01 16.24 15.53
C SER A 212 -10.23 16.80 16.28
N LYS A 213 -9.99 17.37 17.47
CA LYS A 213 -11.07 18.02 18.25
C LYS A 213 -11.63 19.26 17.55
N ASP A 214 -10.81 19.98 16.79
CA ASP A 214 -11.20 21.15 16.02
C ASP A 214 -10.61 21.05 14.60
N PRO A 215 -11.31 20.40 13.66
CA PRO A 215 -10.84 20.27 12.28
C PRO A 215 -10.58 21.60 11.60
N ALA A 216 -11.33 22.65 11.98
CA ALA A 216 -11.22 23.98 11.40
C ALA A 216 -9.92 24.71 11.81
N ALA A 217 -9.24 24.26 12.87
CA ALA A 217 -7.98 24.85 13.34
C ALA A 217 -6.78 24.50 12.46
N TYR A 218 -6.89 23.51 11.58
CA TYR A 218 -5.77 23.00 10.78
C TYR A 218 -5.88 23.39 9.30
N VAL A 219 -4.73 23.45 8.65
CA VAL A 219 -4.58 23.66 7.20
C VAL A 219 -3.48 22.75 6.67
N ILE A 220 -3.74 22.16 5.50
CA ILE A 220 -2.72 21.43 4.74
C ILE A 220 -2.14 22.41 3.72
N SER A 221 -0.81 22.40 3.56
CA SER A 221 -0.08 23.31 2.67
C SER A 221 -0.57 23.23 1.22
N SER A 222 -0.57 24.36 0.53
CA SER A 222 -0.81 24.39 -0.92
C SER A 222 0.41 23.88 -1.69
N ASP A 223 1.61 24.06 -1.14
CA ASP A 223 2.86 23.56 -1.70
C ASP A 223 3.10 22.09 -1.31
N ALA A 224 3.86 21.35 -2.13
CA ALA A 224 4.13 19.92 -1.93
C ALA A 224 5.62 19.60 -2.08
N PHE A 225 6.11 18.67 -1.26
CA PHE A 225 7.48 18.15 -1.33
C PHE A 225 7.67 17.15 -2.48
N SER A 226 6.58 16.58 -3.00
CA SER A 226 6.62 15.60 -4.09
C SER A 226 5.50 15.83 -5.11
N LYS A 227 5.67 15.25 -6.31
CA LYS A 227 4.54 14.97 -7.21
C LYS A 227 3.62 13.94 -6.55
N PRO A 228 2.40 13.71 -7.07
CA PRO A 228 1.61 12.55 -6.65
C PRO A 228 2.38 11.24 -6.85
N GLU A 229 2.52 10.46 -5.80
CA GLU A 229 3.26 9.21 -5.72
C GLU A 229 2.31 8.02 -5.56
N PRO A 230 2.57 6.88 -6.22
CA PRO A 230 1.72 5.70 -6.10
C PRO A 230 1.93 4.98 -4.78
N CYS A 231 0.85 4.45 -4.20
CA CYS A 231 0.86 3.54 -3.05
C CYS A 231 0.42 2.14 -3.46
N GLY A 232 1.11 1.11 -2.97
CA GLY A 232 0.82 -0.30 -3.22
C GLY A 232 0.90 -1.14 -1.96
N ILE A 233 0.29 -2.34 -1.99
CA ILE A 233 0.51 -3.38 -0.99
C ILE A 233 1.90 -3.97 -1.23
N MET A 234 2.75 -4.04 -0.19
CA MET A 234 4.08 -4.63 -0.34
C MET A 234 4.05 -6.14 -0.16
N LEU A 235 4.89 -6.82 -0.93
CA LEU A 235 5.17 -8.25 -0.84
C LEU A 235 6.67 -8.50 -1.07
N ARG A 236 7.15 -9.74 -0.81
CA ARG A 236 8.57 -10.06 -1.06
C ARG A 236 8.95 -9.89 -2.51
N ARG A 237 10.15 -9.34 -2.75
CA ARG A 237 10.65 -8.98 -4.07
C ARG A 237 10.81 -10.18 -5.00
N ASP A 238 11.53 -11.20 -4.56
CA ASP A 238 11.95 -12.31 -5.40
C ASP A 238 10.95 -13.49 -5.32
N ASP A 239 9.65 -13.17 -5.43
CA ASP A 239 8.53 -14.13 -5.35
C ASP A 239 7.52 -13.90 -6.50
N PRO A 240 7.91 -14.20 -7.76
CA PRO A 240 7.07 -13.89 -8.92
C PRO A 240 5.76 -14.69 -8.94
N ALA A 241 5.74 -15.90 -8.37
CA ALA A 241 4.54 -16.72 -8.30
C ALA A 241 3.49 -16.08 -7.38
N PHE A 242 3.91 -15.61 -6.20
CA PHE A 242 3.02 -14.91 -5.27
C PHE A 242 2.59 -13.56 -5.84
N LYS A 243 3.54 -12.79 -6.43
CA LYS A 243 3.20 -11.51 -7.09
C LYS A 243 2.14 -11.68 -8.17
N LYS A 244 2.21 -12.71 -8.99
CA LYS A 244 1.20 -13.00 -10.02
C LYS A 244 -0.20 -13.15 -9.43
N VAL A 245 -0.36 -13.83 -8.29
CA VAL A 245 -1.64 -13.98 -7.60
C VAL A 245 -2.12 -12.64 -7.03
N VAL A 246 -1.21 -11.87 -6.41
CA VAL A 246 -1.50 -10.54 -5.86
C VAL A 246 -1.97 -9.58 -6.96
N ASP A 247 -1.25 -9.55 -8.08
CA ASP A 247 -1.59 -8.66 -9.21
C ASP A 247 -2.91 -9.07 -9.87
N ALA A 248 -3.17 -10.36 -10.03
CA ALA A 248 -4.45 -10.86 -10.54
C ALA A 248 -5.62 -10.47 -9.63
N ALA A 249 -5.43 -10.61 -8.30
CA ALA A 249 -6.45 -10.24 -7.31
C ALA A 249 -6.74 -8.73 -7.32
N THR A 250 -5.70 -7.90 -7.33
CA THR A 250 -5.85 -6.43 -7.34
C THR A 250 -6.44 -5.94 -8.66
N SER A 251 -6.03 -6.51 -9.81
CA SER A 251 -6.65 -6.21 -11.11
C SER A 251 -8.15 -6.56 -11.13
N ALA A 252 -8.50 -7.76 -10.69
CA ALA A 252 -9.90 -8.20 -10.65
C ALA A 252 -10.74 -7.29 -9.75
N LEU A 253 -10.21 -6.88 -8.59
CA LEU A 253 -10.89 -5.97 -7.68
C LEU A 253 -11.08 -4.58 -8.31
N TYR A 254 -10.01 -3.95 -8.80
CA TYR A 254 -10.05 -2.56 -9.28
C TYR A 254 -10.89 -2.39 -10.55
N GLN A 255 -10.84 -3.36 -11.46
CA GLN A 255 -11.63 -3.35 -12.70
C GLN A 255 -13.10 -3.72 -12.50
N SER A 256 -13.47 -4.18 -11.31
CA SER A 256 -14.87 -4.52 -10.98
C SER A 256 -15.59 -3.35 -10.32
N PRO A 257 -16.93 -3.37 -10.26
CA PRO A 257 -17.70 -2.40 -9.47
C PRO A 257 -17.34 -2.38 -7.98
N ASP A 258 -16.76 -3.48 -7.45
CA ASP A 258 -16.35 -3.57 -6.04
C ASP A 258 -15.17 -2.65 -5.73
N GLY A 259 -14.26 -2.43 -6.67
CA GLY A 259 -13.15 -1.48 -6.50
C GLY A 259 -13.64 -0.07 -6.24
N LEU A 260 -14.62 0.41 -7.00
CA LEU A 260 -15.23 1.72 -6.77
C LEU A 260 -16.03 1.77 -5.46
N ARG A 261 -16.79 0.71 -5.15
CA ARG A 261 -17.55 0.61 -3.88
C ARG A 261 -16.60 0.63 -2.67
N LEU A 262 -15.46 -0.05 -2.79
CA LEU A 262 -14.43 -0.07 -1.75
C LEU A 262 -13.82 1.32 -1.54
N TYR A 263 -13.50 2.03 -2.63
CA TYR A 263 -13.05 3.41 -2.54
C TYR A 263 -14.08 4.31 -1.85
N ASP A 264 -15.34 4.26 -2.31
CA ASP A 264 -16.43 5.08 -1.76
C ASP A 264 -16.65 4.79 -0.27
N LYS A 265 -16.57 3.52 0.14
CA LYS A 265 -16.68 3.11 1.56
C LYS A 265 -15.70 3.86 2.45
N TRP A 266 -14.43 3.98 2.03
CA TRP A 266 -13.36 4.49 2.88
C TRP A 266 -13.07 5.98 2.71
N PHE A 267 -13.41 6.58 1.56
CA PHE A 267 -13.07 7.97 1.26
C PHE A 267 -14.29 8.90 1.13
N MET A 268 -15.49 8.35 0.86
CA MET A 268 -16.69 9.16 0.62
C MET A 268 -17.78 8.97 1.68
N GLN A 269 -17.68 7.92 2.48
CA GLN A 269 -18.66 7.61 3.53
C GLN A 269 -18.06 7.83 4.92
N LYS A 270 -18.94 7.73 5.93
CA LYS A 270 -18.52 7.75 7.34
C LYS A 270 -17.82 6.45 7.70
N ILE A 271 -16.58 6.53 8.16
CA ILE A 271 -15.76 5.38 8.54
C ILE A 271 -15.67 5.22 10.07
N PRO A 272 -15.59 3.96 10.58
CA PRO A 272 -15.38 3.72 11.98
C PRO A 272 -13.99 4.20 12.45
N PRO A 273 -13.77 4.31 13.78
CA PRO A 273 -14.77 4.16 14.83
C PRO A 273 -15.60 5.43 15.05
N LYS A 274 -15.07 6.60 14.71
CA LYS A 274 -15.63 7.91 15.06
C LYS A 274 -16.62 8.47 14.04
N GLY A 275 -16.92 7.73 12.97
CA GLY A 275 -17.78 8.20 11.88
C GLY A 275 -17.15 9.36 11.09
N LEU A 276 -15.82 9.37 10.95
CA LEU A 276 -15.10 10.35 10.15
C LEU A 276 -15.53 10.24 8.69
N ASN A 277 -15.76 11.36 8.02
CA ASN A 277 -15.97 11.41 6.58
C ASN A 277 -14.90 12.31 5.95
N LEU A 278 -14.02 11.71 5.16
CA LEU A 278 -12.95 12.43 4.49
C LEU A 278 -13.44 13.24 3.30
N ASN A 279 -14.55 12.78 2.67
CA ASN A 279 -15.14 13.40 1.49
C ASN A 279 -14.11 13.68 0.38
N VAL A 280 -13.30 12.67 0.07
CA VAL A 280 -12.24 12.73 -0.95
C VAL A 280 -12.68 11.95 -2.18
N PRO A 281 -13.18 12.61 -3.23
CA PRO A 281 -13.57 11.93 -4.45
C PRO A 281 -12.36 11.32 -5.17
N MET A 282 -12.57 10.18 -5.84
CA MET A 282 -11.52 9.52 -6.60
C MET A 282 -11.04 10.42 -7.74
N ARG A 283 -9.75 10.74 -7.75
CA ARG A 283 -9.11 11.54 -8.78
C ARG A 283 -9.17 10.83 -10.14
N PRO A 284 -9.25 11.57 -11.26
CA PRO A 284 -9.27 10.99 -12.60
C PRO A 284 -8.09 10.04 -12.88
N GLU A 285 -6.89 10.39 -12.38
CA GLU A 285 -5.66 9.59 -12.52
C GLU A 285 -5.81 8.21 -11.87
N LEU A 286 -6.36 8.16 -10.66
CA LEU A 286 -6.60 6.89 -9.97
C LEU A 286 -7.72 6.08 -10.62
N ARG A 287 -8.75 6.74 -11.17
CA ARG A 287 -9.81 6.07 -11.92
C ARG A 287 -9.26 5.43 -13.19
N GLN A 288 -8.34 6.10 -13.88
CA GLN A 288 -7.66 5.55 -15.05
C GLN A 288 -6.78 4.36 -14.65
N GLU A 289 -6.07 4.45 -13.52
CA GLU A 289 -5.27 3.38 -12.95
C GLU A 289 -6.13 2.15 -12.63
N PHE A 290 -7.32 2.33 -12.07
CA PHE A 290 -8.25 1.22 -11.80
C PHE A 290 -8.75 0.55 -13.08
N ALA A 291 -8.93 1.31 -14.16
CA ALA A 291 -9.31 0.75 -15.46
C ALA A 291 -8.17 -0.04 -16.13
N LYS A 292 -6.92 0.36 -15.89
CA LYS A 292 -5.71 -0.28 -16.42
C LYS A 292 -4.64 -0.37 -15.31
N PRO A 293 -4.76 -1.32 -14.38
CA PRO A 293 -3.88 -1.43 -13.22
C PRO A 293 -2.41 -1.60 -13.58
N SER A 294 -1.55 -0.87 -12.88
CA SER A 294 -0.10 -0.96 -12.98
C SER A 294 0.58 -0.86 -11.61
N ASP A 295 1.82 -1.27 -11.52
CA ASP A 295 2.67 -1.14 -10.33
C ASP A 295 3.86 -0.21 -10.58
N SER A 296 3.73 0.73 -11.53
CA SER A 296 4.81 1.66 -11.84
C SER A 296 5.19 2.49 -10.62
N SER A 297 6.49 2.58 -10.34
CA SER A 297 7.05 3.48 -9.32
C SER A 297 7.32 4.89 -9.83
N ASP A 298 7.10 5.13 -11.13
CA ASP A 298 7.26 6.45 -11.76
C ASP A 298 6.00 7.30 -11.57
N PRO A 299 6.04 8.42 -10.83
CA PRO A 299 4.90 9.32 -10.68
C PRO A 299 4.35 9.87 -12.00
N ASP A 300 5.21 9.97 -13.02
CA ASP A 300 4.80 10.50 -14.32
C ASP A 300 3.98 9.52 -15.16
N ALA A 301 3.94 8.23 -14.77
CA ALA A 301 3.08 7.22 -15.38
C ALA A 301 1.58 7.45 -15.06
N TYR A 302 1.26 8.23 -14.03
CA TYR A 302 -0.11 8.46 -13.54
C TYR A 302 -0.71 9.81 -13.97
N LYS A 303 -0.20 10.40 -15.04
CA LYS A 303 -0.80 11.63 -15.59
C LYS A 303 -2.02 11.29 -16.43
N VAL A 304 -3.10 12.05 -16.28
CA VAL A 304 -4.22 12.02 -17.25
C VAL A 304 -3.70 12.61 -18.56
N MET A 305 -3.80 11.82 -19.63
CA MET A 305 -3.47 12.28 -20.98
C MET A 305 -4.59 13.14 -21.56
#